data_4885312189888a34d0391204fadf5269
#
_entry.id   4885312189888a34d0391204fadf5269
#
_cell.length_a   1.000
_cell.length_b   1.000
_cell.length_c   1.000
_cell.angle_alpha   90.00
_cell.angle_beta   90.00
_cell.angle_gamma   90.00
#
_symmetry.space_group_name_H-M   'P 1'
#
loop_
_entity.id
_entity.type
_entity.pdbx_description
1 polymer ?
#
loop_
_entity_poly.entity_id
_entity_poly.type
_entity_poly.pdbx_seq_one_letter_code
_entity_poly.pdbx_strand_id
1 'polypeptide(L)'
;TQKVNYINAPKYLNISSNRDINKILNQKTRKISEIGLNNLNVRIQPGINISKDNEKDWRKALTRNMLKSKLWSLNENSVALNKDALFRSYLTLPSNVPTGIFNVKILHYRNSKLISKEKSTINVLKSGISAEIYNIAQNYSTLYGIFAVLLAVLIGWTTNLIFRKL
;
A
#
# COMPACT_ATOMS: atom_id res chain seq x y z
N THR A 1 -12.91 -12.55 -19.36
CA THR A 1 -12.01 -12.25 -18.21
C THR A 1 -12.88 -12.18 -16.96
N GLN A 2 -12.69 -13.11 -16.03
CA GLN A 2 -13.47 -13.14 -14.79
C GLN A 2 -12.84 -12.13 -13.80
N LYS A 3 -13.64 -11.21 -13.25
CA LYS A 3 -13.19 -10.25 -12.21
C LYS A 3 -13.58 -10.81 -10.85
N VAL A 4 -12.63 -10.81 -9.92
CA VAL A 4 -12.83 -11.28 -8.55
C VAL A 4 -12.53 -10.13 -7.59
N ASN A 5 -13.46 -9.84 -6.69
CA ASN A 5 -13.28 -8.86 -5.62
C ASN A 5 -12.84 -9.59 -4.34
N TYR A 6 -11.90 -8.97 -3.63
CA TYR A 6 -11.39 -9.49 -2.37
C TYR A 6 -11.83 -8.64 -1.19
N ILE A 7 -12.22 -9.30 -0.11
CA ILE A 7 -12.54 -8.69 1.19
C ILE A 7 -11.32 -8.86 2.09
N ASN A 8 -11.02 -7.84 2.89
CA ASN A 8 -9.90 -7.81 3.84
C ASN A 8 -8.50 -7.92 3.19
N ALA A 9 -8.37 -7.69 1.88
CA ALA A 9 -7.08 -7.58 1.25
C ALA A 9 -6.46 -6.20 1.55
N PRO A 10 -5.31 -6.11 2.23
CA PRO A 10 -4.67 -4.83 2.47
C PRO A 10 -4.18 -4.23 1.13
N LYS A 11 -4.43 -2.95 0.92
CA LYS A 11 -3.95 -2.24 -0.28
C LYS A 11 -2.43 -2.12 -0.32
N TYR A 12 -1.80 -2.10 0.84
CA TYR A 12 -0.35 -2.12 1.03
C TYR A 12 -0.01 -2.98 2.25
N LEU A 13 1.04 -3.79 2.14
CA LEU A 13 1.52 -4.64 3.22
C LEU A 13 3.05 -4.77 3.16
N ASN A 14 3.71 -4.35 4.20
CA ASN A 14 5.13 -4.65 4.41
C ASN A 14 5.28 -5.44 5.71
N ILE A 15 5.90 -6.60 5.63
CA ILE A 15 6.26 -7.43 6.78
C ILE A 15 7.78 -7.42 6.88
N SER A 16 8.29 -6.87 7.98
CA SER A 16 9.72 -6.80 8.28
C SER A 16 10.03 -7.58 9.54
N SER A 17 11.13 -8.32 9.55
CA SER A 17 11.58 -9.09 10.72
C SER A 17 13.07 -8.98 10.93
N ASN A 18 13.53 -9.21 12.17
CA ASN A 18 14.96 -9.20 12.52
C ASN A 18 15.68 -10.52 12.18
N ARG A 19 14.93 -11.56 11.83
CA ARG A 19 15.43 -12.87 11.37
C ARG A 19 14.33 -13.58 10.58
N ASP A 20 14.64 -14.71 10.00
CA ASP A 20 13.68 -15.57 9.29
C ASP A 20 12.43 -15.82 10.16
N ILE A 21 11.26 -15.54 9.63
CA ILE A 21 9.98 -15.68 10.33
C ILE A 21 9.73 -17.12 10.76
N ASN A 22 10.23 -18.10 10.00
CA ASN A 22 10.12 -19.52 10.35
C ASN A 22 10.91 -19.87 11.63
N LYS A 23 11.99 -19.12 11.90
CA LYS A 23 12.81 -19.28 13.14
C LYS A 23 12.20 -18.52 14.32
N ILE A 24 11.36 -17.51 14.07
CA ILE A 24 10.68 -16.74 15.13
C ILE A 24 9.41 -17.46 15.57
N LEU A 25 8.62 -17.96 14.61
CA LEU A 25 7.27 -18.46 14.83
C LEU A 25 7.05 -19.81 14.12
N ASN A 26 6.38 -20.72 14.82
CA ASN A 26 5.89 -21.94 14.20
C ASN A 26 4.70 -21.63 13.26
N GLN A 27 4.39 -22.57 12.37
CA GLN A 27 3.34 -22.40 11.36
C GLN A 27 1.95 -22.15 11.95
N LYS A 28 1.63 -22.78 13.09
CA LYS A 28 0.34 -22.61 13.78
C LYS A 28 0.17 -21.17 14.29
N THR A 29 1.18 -20.62 14.96
CA THR A 29 1.16 -19.25 15.46
C THR A 29 1.12 -18.23 14.32
N ARG A 30 1.85 -18.45 13.23
CA ARG A 30 1.80 -17.58 12.04
C ARG A 30 0.40 -17.51 11.42
N LYS A 31 -0.28 -18.64 11.34
CA LYS A 31 -1.64 -18.72 10.80
C LYS A 31 -2.65 -17.99 11.70
N ILE A 32 -2.56 -18.20 13.03
CA ILE A 32 -3.45 -17.54 14.00
C ILE A 32 -3.22 -16.03 14.04
N SER A 33 -1.97 -15.59 13.95
CA SER A 33 -1.59 -14.17 14.01
C SER A 33 -1.61 -13.48 12.63
N GLU A 34 -1.98 -14.19 11.57
CA GLU A 34 -2.01 -13.70 10.17
C GLU A 34 -0.66 -13.14 9.70
N ILE A 35 0.45 -13.73 10.18
CA ILE A 35 1.80 -13.30 9.84
C ILE A 35 2.32 -14.07 8.64
N GLY A 36 2.71 -13.35 7.60
CA GLY A 36 3.18 -13.88 6.33
C GLY A 36 2.14 -13.74 5.22
N LEU A 37 2.61 -13.62 4.00
CA LEU A 37 1.77 -13.32 2.82
C LEU A 37 0.69 -14.39 2.57
N ASN A 38 0.98 -15.64 2.90
CA ASN A 38 0.05 -16.76 2.70
C ASN A 38 -0.94 -16.96 3.86
N ASN A 39 -0.75 -16.24 4.98
CA ASN A 39 -1.54 -16.41 6.19
C ASN A 39 -2.58 -15.28 6.40
N LEU A 40 -2.64 -14.34 5.47
CA LEU A 40 -3.61 -13.24 5.52
C LEU A 40 -5.05 -13.77 5.43
N ASN A 41 -5.95 -13.19 6.21
CA ASN A 41 -7.38 -13.52 6.17
C ASN A 41 -8.08 -12.78 5.01
N VAL A 42 -7.59 -12.99 3.81
CA VAL A 42 -8.21 -12.47 2.59
C VAL A 42 -9.31 -13.42 2.13
N ARG A 43 -10.49 -12.91 1.84
CA ARG A 43 -11.64 -13.69 1.36
C ARG A 43 -12.10 -13.16 0.02
N ILE A 44 -12.65 -14.04 -0.80
CA ILE A 44 -13.34 -13.66 -2.03
C ILE A 44 -14.75 -13.19 -1.66
N GLN A 45 -15.21 -12.12 -2.30
CA GLN A 45 -16.55 -11.58 -2.07
C GLN A 45 -17.62 -12.64 -2.38
N PRO A 46 -18.62 -12.86 -1.52
CA PRO A 46 -19.73 -13.77 -1.80
C PRO A 46 -20.49 -13.36 -3.06
N GLY A 47 -21.06 -14.35 -3.75
CA GLY A 47 -21.85 -14.14 -4.98
C GLY A 47 -21.14 -14.55 -6.27
N ILE A 48 -19.89 -14.96 -6.21
CA ILE A 48 -19.16 -15.56 -7.33
C ILE A 48 -19.02 -17.07 -7.06
N ASN A 49 -19.60 -17.91 -7.90
CA ASN A 49 -19.45 -19.37 -7.79
C ASN A 49 -18.01 -19.78 -8.14
N ILE A 50 -17.16 -19.85 -7.14
CA ILE A 50 -15.78 -20.29 -7.25
C ILE A 50 -15.63 -21.57 -6.44
N SER A 51 -15.12 -22.65 -7.07
CA SER A 51 -14.79 -23.88 -6.36
C SER A 51 -13.64 -23.64 -5.37
N LYS A 52 -13.56 -24.44 -4.30
CA LYS A 52 -12.51 -24.29 -3.26
C LYS A 52 -11.08 -24.41 -3.82
N ASP A 53 -10.89 -25.17 -4.88
CA ASP A 53 -9.58 -25.30 -5.53
C ASP A 53 -9.22 -24.04 -6.30
N ASN A 54 -10.16 -23.45 -7.00
CA ASN A 54 -9.97 -22.17 -7.68
C ASN A 54 -9.71 -21.02 -6.69
N GLU A 55 -10.27 -21.05 -5.48
CA GLU A 55 -10.01 -20.03 -4.46
C GLU A 55 -8.51 -19.95 -4.09
N LYS A 56 -7.84 -21.10 -3.96
CA LYS A 56 -6.39 -21.13 -3.67
C LYS A 56 -5.58 -20.50 -4.80
N ASP A 57 -5.95 -20.74 -6.04
CA ASP A 57 -5.23 -20.20 -7.19
C ASP A 57 -5.48 -18.69 -7.35
N TRP A 58 -6.69 -18.23 -7.07
CA TRP A 58 -6.99 -16.81 -7.01
C TRP A 58 -6.21 -16.09 -5.90
N ARG A 59 -6.02 -16.69 -4.72
CA ARG A 59 -5.19 -16.16 -3.66
C ARG A 59 -3.71 -16.07 -4.06
N LYS A 60 -3.18 -17.12 -4.71
CA LYS A 60 -1.81 -17.11 -5.25
C LYS A 60 -1.66 -16.01 -6.31
N ALA A 61 -2.63 -15.85 -7.20
CA ALA A 61 -2.64 -14.83 -8.23
C ALA A 61 -2.65 -13.41 -7.61
N LEU A 62 -3.48 -13.18 -6.58
CA LEU A 62 -3.47 -11.91 -5.83
C LEU A 62 -2.09 -11.64 -5.24
N THR A 63 -1.54 -12.59 -4.47
CA THR A 63 -0.22 -12.44 -3.84
C THR A 63 0.86 -12.13 -4.88
N ARG A 64 0.88 -12.86 -5.99
CA ARG A 64 1.83 -12.63 -7.09
C ARG A 64 1.69 -11.22 -7.68
N ASN A 65 0.47 -10.76 -7.94
CA ASN A 65 0.22 -9.43 -8.50
C ASN A 65 0.63 -8.31 -7.53
N MET A 66 0.32 -8.46 -6.24
CA MET A 66 0.67 -7.49 -5.21
C MET A 66 2.19 -7.42 -4.97
N LEU A 67 2.89 -8.55 -5.05
CA LEU A 67 4.35 -8.60 -5.02
C LEU A 67 4.96 -7.95 -6.26
N LYS A 68 4.44 -8.25 -7.46
CA LYS A 68 4.90 -7.66 -8.72
C LYS A 68 4.75 -6.13 -8.74
N SER A 69 3.67 -5.62 -8.19
CA SER A 69 3.42 -4.18 -8.05
C SER A 69 4.17 -3.54 -6.89
N LYS A 70 4.95 -4.30 -6.12
CA LYS A 70 5.67 -3.88 -4.91
C LYS A 70 4.77 -3.32 -3.79
N LEU A 71 3.47 -3.56 -3.88
CA LEU A 71 2.51 -3.18 -2.84
C LEU A 71 2.53 -4.13 -1.64
N TRP A 72 2.92 -5.38 -1.87
CA TRP A 72 3.19 -6.33 -0.79
C TRP A 72 4.67 -6.70 -0.79
N SER A 73 5.25 -6.83 0.40
CA SER A 73 6.65 -7.23 0.58
C SER A 73 6.83 -8.01 1.88
N LEU A 74 7.79 -8.92 1.85
CA LEU A 74 8.27 -9.67 3.01
C LEU A 74 9.78 -9.50 3.07
N ASN A 75 10.25 -8.77 4.08
CA ASN A 75 11.64 -8.39 4.25
C ASN A 75 12.19 -9.01 5.53
N GLU A 76 12.68 -10.22 5.42
CA GLU A 76 13.35 -10.90 6.54
C GLU A 76 14.75 -10.32 6.76
N ASN A 77 15.25 -10.37 8.00
CA ASN A 77 16.54 -9.79 8.40
C ASN A 77 16.69 -8.28 8.13
N SER A 78 15.57 -7.56 8.01
CA SER A 78 15.56 -6.13 7.68
C SER A 78 15.37 -5.22 8.89
N VAL A 79 15.11 -5.79 10.05
CA VAL A 79 15.00 -5.05 11.33
C VAL A 79 16.32 -5.20 12.08
N ALA A 80 17.06 -4.09 12.20
CA ALA A 80 18.29 -4.04 12.98
C ALA A 80 17.96 -3.78 14.45
N LEU A 81 18.55 -4.58 15.33
CA LEU A 81 18.51 -4.37 16.78
C LEU A 81 19.81 -3.71 17.23
N ASN A 82 19.70 -2.63 18.00
CA ASN A 82 20.84 -1.92 18.57
C ASN A 82 20.80 -2.02 20.11
N LYS A 83 21.85 -2.60 20.70
CA LYS A 83 22.01 -2.76 22.15
C LYS A 83 20.77 -3.37 22.85
N ASP A 84 20.09 -4.30 22.20
CA ASP A 84 18.90 -5.04 22.68
C ASP A 84 17.69 -4.17 23.13
N ALA A 85 17.79 -2.85 22.99
CA ALA A 85 16.77 -1.92 23.44
C ALA A 85 16.10 -1.15 22.28
N LEU A 86 16.83 -0.86 21.22
CA LEU A 86 16.35 -0.11 20.08
C LEU A 86 16.29 -0.98 18.83
N PHE A 87 15.24 -0.82 18.05
CA PHE A 87 15.16 -1.43 16.74
C PHE A 87 14.98 -0.37 15.66
N ARG A 88 15.49 -0.65 14.47
CA ARG A 88 15.34 0.19 13.29
C ARG A 88 14.94 -0.68 12.11
N SER A 89 13.96 -0.23 11.38
CA SER A 89 13.55 -0.81 10.10
C SER A 89 13.35 0.29 9.07
N TYR A 90 13.65 0.00 7.83
CA TYR A 90 13.43 0.91 6.71
C TYR A 90 12.19 0.46 5.95
N LEU A 91 11.28 1.40 5.72
CA LEU A 91 10.08 1.20 4.94
C LEU A 91 10.21 1.92 3.61
N THR A 92 10.22 1.17 2.52
CA THR A 92 10.21 1.74 1.17
C THR A 92 8.78 1.75 0.64
N LEU A 93 8.27 2.93 0.39
CA LEU A 93 6.94 3.12 -0.20
C LEU A 93 7.09 3.26 -1.72
N PRO A 94 6.47 2.40 -2.53
CA PRO A 94 6.49 2.55 -3.97
C PRO A 94 5.61 3.73 -4.42
N SER A 95 5.86 4.28 -5.61
CA SER A 95 5.13 5.44 -6.13
C SER A 95 3.62 5.21 -6.34
N ASN A 96 3.22 3.95 -6.50
CA ASN A 96 1.82 3.52 -6.66
C ASN A 96 1.13 3.18 -5.34
N VAL A 97 1.76 3.45 -4.18
CA VAL A 97 1.12 3.25 -2.88
C VAL A 97 -0.08 4.19 -2.73
N PRO A 98 -1.24 3.72 -2.25
CA PRO A 98 -2.36 4.60 -2.00
C PRO A 98 -2.06 5.57 -0.85
N THR A 99 -2.63 6.76 -0.91
CA THR A 99 -2.59 7.72 0.20
C THR A 99 -3.55 7.31 1.32
N GLY A 100 -3.25 7.73 2.54
CA GLY A 100 -4.09 7.49 3.70
C GLY A 100 -3.32 7.08 4.95
N ILE A 101 -4.05 6.65 5.97
CA ILE A 101 -3.48 6.24 7.26
C ILE A 101 -3.13 4.76 7.20
N PHE A 102 -1.86 4.44 7.42
CA PHE A 102 -1.34 3.09 7.49
C PHE A 102 -1.14 2.68 8.94
N ASN A 103 -1.70 1.53 9.31
CA ASN A 103 -1.52 0.98 10.65
C ASN A 103 -0.22 0.17 10.70
N VAL A 104 0.66 0.53 11.61
CA VAL A 104 1.89 -0.20 11.92
C VAL A 104 1.64 -1.06 13.14
N LYS A 105 1.95 -2.36 13.05
CA LYS A 105 1.90 -3.30 14.17
C LYS A 105 3.32 -3.76 14.47
N ILE A 106 3.78 -3.52 15.68
CA ILE A 106 5.07 -3.97 16.18
C ILE A 106 4.81 -5.15 17.11
N LEU A 107 5.37 -6.30 16.77
CA LEU A 107 5.15 -7.54 17.50
C LEU A 107 6.48 -8.07 18.02
N HIS A 108 6.60 -8.18 19.33
CA HIS A 108 7.76 -8.76 19.97
C HIS A 108 7.51 -10.20 20.40
N TYR A 109 8.25 -11.12 19.84
CA TYR A 109 8.15 -12.55 20.17
C TYR A 109 9.43 -13.02 20.85
N ARG A 110 9.27 -13.88 21.87
CA ARG A 110 10.35 -14.64 22.53
C ARG A 110 9.90 -16.08 22.67
N ASN A 111 10.70 -17.02 22.17
CA ASN A 111 10.38 -18.46 22.18
C ASN A 111 8.97 -18.75 21.61
N SER A 112 8.64 -18.15 20.46
CA SER A 112 7.34 -18.23 19.78
C SER A 112 6.15 -17.74 20.59
N LYS A 113 6.34 -17.10 21.76
CA LYS A 113 5.29 -16.44 22.56
C LYS A 113 5.32 -14.94 22.29
N LEU A 114 4.14 -14.34 22.13
CA LEU A 114 3.99 -12.90 22.02
C LEU A 114 4.24 -12.26 23.39
N ILE A 115 5.23 -11.40 23.48
CA ILE A 115 5.61 -10.68 24.71
C ILE A 115 4.98 -9.30 24.73
N SER A 116 5.06 -8.56 23.61
CA SER A 116 4.40 -7.26 23.50
C SER A 116 3.86 -7.03 22.09
N LYS A 117 2.84 -6.18 22.03
CA LYS A 117 2.18 -5.75 20.80
C LYS A 117 1.89 -4.26 20.90
N GLU A 118 2.55 -3.51 20.02
CA GLU A 118 2.37 -2.07 19.90
C GLU A 118 1.71 -1.72 18.57
N LYS A 119 0.97 -0.62 18.55
CA LYS A 119 0.34 -0.09 17.35
C LYS A 119 0.76 1.37 17.16
N SER A 120 1.07 1.72 15.94
CA SER A 120 1.33 3.10 15.53
C SER A 120 0.69 3.35 14.17
N THR A 121 0.67 4.59 13.74
CA THR A 121 0.12 4.97 12.43
C THR A 121 1.12 5.81 11.65
N ILE A 122 1.13 5.64 10.34
CA ILE A 122 1.88 6.47 9.40
C ILE A 122 0.88 7.09 8.45
N ASN A 123 0.87 8.41 8.34
CA ASN A 123 0.04 9.11 7.37
C ASN A 123 0.83 9.30 6.07
N VAL A 124 0.35 8.67 5.00
CA VAL A 124 0.97 8.73 3.67
C VAL A 124 0.19 9.73 2.83
N LEU A 125 0.84 10.82 2.47
CA LEU A 125 0.29 11.89 1.66
C LEU A 125 0.99 11.95 0.31
N LYS A 126 0.31 12.44 -0.70
CA LYS A 126 0.97 12.84 -1.95
C LYS A 126 1.87 14.03 -1.67
N SER A 127 3.03 14.07 -2.31
CA SER A 127 3.94 15.20 -2.27
C SER A 127 4.28 15.66 -3.68
N GLY A 128 4.77 16.91 -3.79
CA GLY A 128 5.16 17.52 -5.06
C GLY A 128 4.05 18.30 -5.76
N ILE A 129 4.33 18.78 -6.96
CA ILE A 129 3.46 19.69 -7.73
C ILE A 129 2.05 19.13 -7.92
N SER A 130 1.92 17.82 -8.17
CA SER A 130 0.60 17.19 -8.32
C SER A 130 -0.26 17.25 -7.06
N ALA A 131 0.36 17.21 -5.87
CA ALA A 131 -0.36 17.36 -4.61
C ALA A 131 -0.82 18.80 -4.40
N GLU A 132 0.02 19.78 -4.72
CA GLU A 132 -0.32 21.20 -4.63
C GLU A 132 -1.46 21.57 -5.57
N ILE A 133 -1.42 21.12 -6.83
CA ILE A 133 -2.51 21.32 -7.80
C ILE A 133 -3.80 20.67 -7.29
N TYR A 134 -3.73 19.45 -6.75
CA TYR A 134 -4.90 18.77 -6.20
C TYR A 134 -5.48 19.54 -5.00
N ASN A 135 -4.63 20.02 -4.09
CA ASN A 135 -5.05 20.79 -2.92
C ASN A 135 -5.69 22.12 -3.33
N ILE A 136 -5.13 22.83 -4.31
CA ILE A 136 -5.70 24.06 -4.86
C ILE A 136 -7.05 23.76 -5.50
N ALA A 137 -7.16 22.70 -6.28
CA ALA A 137 -8.41 22.31 -6.93
C ALA A 137 -9.53 21.97 -5.93
N GLN A 138 -9.18 21.36 -4.78
CA GLN A 138 -10.17 20.97 -3.77
C GLN A 138 -10.50 22.12 -2.80
N ASN A 139 -9.52 22.88 -2.36
CA ASN A 139 -9.71 23.92 -1.34
C ASN A 139 -10.13 25.28 -1.96
N TYR A 140 -9.75 25.52 -3.20
CA TYR A 140 -10.02 26.76 -3.93
C TYR A 140 -10.59 26.49 -5.33
N SER A 141 -11.61 25.62 -5.42
CA SER A 141 -12.18 25.15 -6.67
C SER A 141 -12.62 26.25 -7.63
N THR A 142 -13.19 27.34 -7.09
CA THR A 142 -13.61 28.50 -7.87
C THR A 142 -12.42 29.24 -8.49
N LEU A 143 -11.35 29.45 -7.73
CA LEU A 143 -10.14 30.11 -8.24
C LEU A 143 -9.45 29.21 -9.27
N TYR A 144 -9.40 27.91 -9.03
CA TYR A 144 -8.85 26.95 -9.99
C TYR A 144 -9.62 26.96 -11.31
N GLY A 145 -10.95 27.00 -11.27
CA GLY A 145 -11.80 27.09 -12.46
C GLY A 145 -11.56 28.39 -13.25
N ILE A 146 -11.52 29.55 -12.59
CA ILE A 146 -11.22 30.82 -13.23
C ILE A 146 -9.85 30.81 -13.90
N PHE A 147 -8.84 30.29 -13.20
CA PHE A 147 -7.47 30.20 -13.73
C PHE A 147 -7.39 29.29 -14.96
N ALA A 148 -8.09 28.15 -14.93
CA ALA A 148 -8.15 27.23 -16.06
C ALA A 148 -8.78 27.86 -17.30
N VAL A 149 -9.86 28.64 -17.16
CA VAL A 149 -10.52 29.37 -18.24
C VAL A 149 -9.56 30.44 -18.82
N LEU A 150 -8.89 31.23 -17.95
CA LEU A 150 -7.94 32.24 -18.39
C LEU A 150 -6.79 31.62 -19.20
N LEU A 151 -6.24 30.50 -18.73
CA LEU A 151 -5.20 29.77 -19.46
C LEU A 151 -5.71 29.29 -20.82
N ALA A 152 -6.89 28.73 -20.90
CA ALA A 152 -7.48 28.26 -22.16
C ALA A 152 -7.63 29.41 -23.18
N VAL A 153 -8.12 30.58 -22.73
CA VAL A 153 -8.26 31.77 -23.56
C VAL A 153 -6.89 32.26 -24.05
N LEU A 154 -5.89 32.33 -23.15
CA LEU A 154 -4.52 32.74 -23.52
C LEU A 154 -3.89 31.80 -24.56
N ILE A 155 -4.03 30.48 -24.36
CA ILE A 155 -3.51 29.50 -25.31
C ILE A 155 -4.23 29.64 -26.66
N GLY A 156 -5.55 29.77 -26.69
CA GLY A 156 -6.31 29.96 -27.90
C GLY A 156 -5.92 31.24 -28.66
N TRP A 157 -5.74 32.35 -27.91
CA TRP A 157 -5.33 33.61 -28.51
C TRP A 157 -3.88 33.56 -29.06
N THR A 158 -2.95 33.02 -28.31
CA THR A 158 -1.55 32.87 -28.77
C THR A 158 -1.45 31.95 -30.00
N THR A 159 -2.21 30.86 -30.00
CA THR A 159 -2.30 29.94 -31.15
C THR A 159 -2.81 30.68 -32.40
N ASN A 160 -3.89 31.46 -32.28
CA ASN A 160 -4.42 32.23 -33.38
C ASN A 160 -3.42 33.28 -33.90
N LEU A 161 -2.65 33.94 -33.03
CA LEU A 161 -1.60 34.89 -33.43
C LEU A 161 -0.48 34.21 -34.24
N ILE A 162 -0.07 33.01 -33.85
CA ILE A 162 1.00 32.24 -34.52
C ILE A 162 0.52 31.82 -35.92
N PHE A 163 -0.66 31.22 -36.02
CA PHE A 163 -1.20 30.73 -37.28
C PHE A 163 -1.64 31.85 -38.25
N ARG A 164 -1.90 33.04 -37.75
CA ARG A 164 -2.22 34.21 -38.60
C ARG A 164 -0.99 34.82 -39.25
N LYS A 165 0.21 34.52 -38.75
CA LYS A 165 1.50 35.02 -39.33
C LYS A 165 2.22 34.00 -40.23
N LEU A 166 1.70 32.76 -40.29
CA LEU A 166 2.10 31.72 -41.22
C LEU A 166 1.21 31.73 -42.46
#